data_fdead16dbe9fe32b0296a3b20a96ea6d
#
_entry.id   fdead16dbe9fe32b0296a3b20a96ea6d
#
_cell.length_a   1.000
_cell.length_b   1.000
_cell.length_c   1.000
_cell.angle_alpha   90.00
_cell.angle_beta   90.00
_cell.angle_gamma   90.00
#
_symmetry.space_group_name_H-M   'P 1'
#
loop_
_entity.id
_entity.type
_entity.pdbx_description
1 polymer ?
#
loop_
_entity_poly.entity_id
_entity_poly.type
_entity_poly.pdbx_seq_one_letter_code
_entity_poly.pdbx_strand_id
1 'polypeptide(L)'
;MEKEVAILGVGMHPWGKWGRNFVEYGVKAARDALADAGIEWKDVQYVAGGDTIRNGYPGYVAGATFAQALGWSGARVASCYGACAAGSQAVSVARAHILAGNCDVALVVGADTTPKGFFAPVGGERKNDPDWQRFHLIGATNTVYFALLARRRMDLYGATLEDFAAVKVKNAKHGLDNPNARYRKQSTVEDVL
;
A
#
# COMPACT_ATOMS: atom_id res chain seq x y z
N MET A 1 -30.92 7.90 -11.59
CA MET A 1 -29.54 8.43 -11.77
C MET A 1 -28.59 7.42 -11.14
N GLU A 2 -27.58 7.02 -11.88
CA GLU A 2 -26.51 6.18 -11.33
C GLU A 2 -25.77 7.02 -10.26
N LYS A 3 -25.59 6.47 -9.06
CA LYS A 3 -24.87 7.17 -8.01
C LYS A 3 -23.38 7.16 -8.36
N GLU A 4 -22.76 8.31 -8.41
CA GLU A 4 -21.32 8.48 -8.58
C GLU A 4 -20.63 8.74 -7.24
N VAL A 5 -19.37 8.31 -7.12
CA VAL A 5 -18.54 8.55 -5.94
C VAL A 5 -17.34 9.38 -6.38
N ALA A 6 -17.13 10.51 -5.72
CA ALA A 6 -16.01 11.40 -5.98
C ALA A 6 -14.89 11.24 -4.94
N ILE A 7 -13.66 11.45 -5.35
CA ILE A 7 -12.52 11.64 -4.45
C ILE A 7 -12.44 13.13 -4.15
N LEU A 8 -12.63 13.52 -2.90
CA LEU A 8 -12.68 14.91 -2.47
C LEU A 8 -11.31 15.47 -2.08
N GLY A 9 -10.40 14.64 -1.60
CA GLY A 9 -9.06 15.04 -1.22
C GLY A 9 -8.11 13.86 -1.11
N VAL A 10 -6.83 14.17 -1.21
CA VAL A 10 -5.73 13.20 -1.14
C VAL A 10 -4.65 13.66 -0.17
N GLY A 11 -3.98 12.70 0.45
CA GLY A 11 -2.88 12.97 1.36
C GLY A 11 -1.85 11.88 1.31
N MET A 12 -0.59 12.21 1.55
CA MET A 12 0.50 11.26 1.49
C MET A 12 1.64 11.66 2.43
N HIS A 13 2.12 10.69 3.21
CA HIS A 13 3.41 10.82 3.88
C HIS A 13 4.55 10.49 2.91
N PRO A 14 5.63 11.28 2.84
CA PRO A 14 6.76 10.96 1.99
C PRO A 14 7.37 9.59 2.29
N TRP A 15 7.74 8.85 1.24
CA TRP A 15 8.38 7.55 1.38
C TRP A 15 9.81 7.69 1.88
N GLY A 16 10.18 6.89 2.89
CA GLY A 16 11.55 6.95 3.43
C GLY A 16 11.70 6.15 4.73
N LYS A 17 12.86 6.34 5.35
CA LYS A 17 13.18 5.80 6.68
C LYS A 17 13.08 6.94 7.69
N TRP A 18 11.91 7.13 8.27
CA TRP A 18 11.61 8.27 9.15
C TRP A 18 11.61 7.90 10.64
N GLY A 19 11.80 6.60 10.96
CA GLY A 19 11.86 6.12 12.34
C GLY A 19 10.53 6.15 13.10
N ARG A 20 9.41 6.31 12.39
CA ARG A 20 8.06 6.31 12.96
C ARG A 20 7.34 5.00 12.68
N ASN A 21 6.25 4.75 13.39
CA ASN A 21 5.39 3.59 13.13
C ASN A 21 4.37 3.88 12.02
N PHE A 22 3.73 2.82 11.52
CA PHE A 22 2.78 2.96 10.40
C PHE A 22 1.53 3.77 10.76
N VAL A 23 1.13 3.79 12.03
CA VAL A 23 -0.02 4.58 12.48
C VAL A 23 0.25 6.07 12.30
N GLU A 24 1.44 6.52 12.69
CA GLU A 24 1.84 7.93 12.54
C GLU A 24 1.88 8.35 11.07
N TYR A 25 2.36 7.48 10.18
CA TYR A 25 2.34 7.72 8.73
C TYR A 25 0.92 7.81 8.19
N GLY A 26 0.06 6.87 8.58
CA GLY A 26 -1.33 6.84 8.16
C GLY A 26 -2.12 8.05 8.66
N VAL A 27 -1.95 8.42 9.93
CA VAL A 27 -2.60 9.60 10.53
C VAL A 27 -2.16 10.90 9.84
N LYS A 28 -0.86 11.03 9.51
CA LYS A 28 -0.37 12.20 8.76
C LYS A 28 -1.02 12.29 7.39
N ALA A 29 -1.02 11.20 6.63
CA ALA A 29 -1.65 11.14 5.32
C ALA A 29 -3.17 11.40 5.38
N ALA A 30 -3.85 10.84 6.38
CA ALA A 30 -5.27 11.06 6.62
C ALA A 30 -5.60 12.53 6.90
N ARG A 31 -4.83 13.18 7.77
CA ARG A 31 -5.00 14.61 8.07
C ARG A 31 -4.77 15.49 6.85
N ASP A 32 -3.77 15.16 6.03
CA ASP A 32 -3.52 15.89 4.79
C ASP A 32 -4.68 15.73 3.81
N ALA A 33 -5.23 14.52 3.67
CA ALA A 33 -6.39 14.26 2.82
C ALA A 33 -7.64 15.00 3.29
N LEU A 34 -7.90 15.06 4.59
CA LEU A 34 -9.02 15.83 5.17
C LEU A 34 -8.84 17.33 4.92
N ALA A 35 -7.62 17.85 5.09
CA ALA A 35 -7.32 19.25 4.82
C ALA A 35 -7.47 19.60 3.33
N ASP A 36 -7.01 18.73 2.43
CA ASP A 36 -7.17 18.90 0.98
C ASP A 36 -8.64 18.87 0.56
N ALA A 37 -9.45 18.01 1.20
CA ALA A 37 -10.89 17.91 0.97
C ALA A 37 -11.68 19.09 1.59
N GLY A 38 -11.13 19.84 2.53
CA GLY A 38 -11.86 20.81 3.32
C GLY A 38 -12.91 20.19 4.27
N ILE A 39 -12.68 18.93 4.71
CA ILE A 39 -13.60 18.16 5.56
C ILE A 39 -12.97 17.98 6.93
N GLU A 40 -13.77 18.12 7.98
CA GLU A 40 -13.33 17.83 9.34
C GLU A 40 -13.46 16.34 9.68
N TRP A 41 -12.61 15.83 10.57
CA TRP A 41 -12.66 14.45 11.01
C TRP A 41 -14.04 14.02 11.56
N LYS A 42 -14.74 14.91 12.21
CA LYS A 42 -16.09 14.63 12.73
C LYS A 42 -17.12 14.31 11.66
N ASP A 43 -16.91 14.73 10.41
CA ASP A 43 -17.83 14.55 9.29
C ASP A 43 -17.61 13.20 8.59
N VAL A 44 -16.53 12.49 8.92
CA VAL A 44 -16.23 11.17 8.39
C VAL A 44 -17.14 10.12 9.07
N GLN A 45 -17.89 9.40 8.27
CA GLN A 45 -18.86 8.39 8.72
C GLN A 45 -18.34 6.96 8.60
N TYR A 46 -17.31 6.76 7.77
CA TYR A 46 -16.73 5.44 7.50
C TYR A 46 -15.22 5.53 7.29
N VAL A 47 -14.48 4.57 7.86
CA VAL A 47 -13.02 4.44 7.67
C VAL A 47 -12.70 3.07 7.13
N ALA A 48 -12.09 3.00 5.95
CA ALA A 48 -11.49 1.79 5.41
C ALA A 48 -9.97 1.87 5.55
N GLY A 49 -9.40 1.03 6.40
CA GLY A 49 -7.96 0.93 6.60
C GLY A 49 -7.36 -0.25 5.85
N GLY A 50 -6.23 -0.03 5.18
CA GLY A 50 -5.47 -1.08 4.51
C GLY A 50 -4.03 -1.13 5.00
N ASP A 51 -3.55 -2.34 5.32
CA ASP A 51 -2.14 -2.61 5.51
C ASP A 51 -1.77 -3.97 4.91
N THR A 52 -0.50 -4.14 4.62
CA THR A 52 0.04 -5.41 4.08
C THR A 52 0.71 -6.21 5.18
N ILE A 53 1.32 -5.51 6.15
CA ILE A 53 2.15 -6.10 7.18
C ILE A 53 1.71 -5.57 8.52
N ARG A 54 1.40 -6.48 9.41
CA ARG A 54 0.95 -6.16 10.77
C ARG A 54 2.07 -5.72 11.72
N ASN A 55 3.28 -5.51 11.24
CA ASN A 55 4.45 -5.07 12.01
C ASN A 55 4.66 -5.74 13.37
N GLY A 56 4.32 -7.02 13.49
CA GLY A 56 4.43 -7.74 14.74
C GLY A 56 3.35 -7.40 15.78
N TYR A 57 2.31 -6.66 15.42
CA TYR A 57 1.15 -6.41 16.29
C TYR A 57 0.05 -7.44 16.01
N PRO A 58 -0.05 -8.55 16.79
CA PRO A 58 -1.14 -9.50 16.63
C PRO A 58 -2.49 -8.84 16.96
N GLY A 59 -3.50 -9.10 16.14
CA GLY A 59 -4.83 -8.57 16.36
C GLY A 59 -5.05 -7.13 15.90
N TYR A 60 -4.10 -6.53 15.24
CA TYR A 60 -4.20 -5.18 14.73
C TYR A 60 -5.23 -5.09 13.60
N VAL A 61 -6.10 -4.09 13.68
CA VAL A 61 -7.20 -3.87 12.74
C VAL A 61 -7.02 -2.48 12.13
N ALA A 62 -6.48 -2.41 10.93
CA ALA A 62 -6.02 -1.15 10.31
C ALA A 62 -7.07 -0.02 10.38
N GLY A 63 -8.32 -0.29 9.97
CA GLY A 63 -9.38 0.72 10.03
C GLY A 63 -9.64 1.26 11.43
N ALA A 64 -9.79 0.37 12.41
CA ALA A 64 -10.00 0.75 13.80
C ALA A 64 -8.80 1.49 14.39
N THR A 65 -7.59 1.05 14.05
CA THR A 65 -6.35 1.67 14.49
C THR A 65 -6.21 3.12 14.04
N PHE A 66 -6.47 3.40 12.76
CA PHE A 66 -6.41 4.76 12.25
C PHE A 66 -7.54 5.62 12.82
N ALA A 67 -8.76 5.09 12.90
CA ALA A 67 -9.87 5.80 13.50
C ALA A 67 -9.61 6.15 14.98
N GLN A 68 -9.06 5.21 15.76
CA GLN A 68 -8.67 5.45 17.15
C GLN A 68 -7.59 6.53 17.28
N ALA A 69 -6.58 6.49 16.41
CA ALA A 69 -5.48 7.45 16.43
C ALA A 69 -5.90 8.87 15.99
N LEU A 70 -6.93 8.99 15.17
CA LEU A 70 -7.55 10.26 14.78
C LEU A 70 -8.50 10.81 15.86
N GLY A 71 -8.98 9.95 16.74
CA GLY A 71 -9.96 10.24 17.79
C GLY A 71 -11.32 9.59 17.51
N TRP A 72 -12.03 9.20 18.56
CA TRP A 72 -13.34 8.57 18.44
C TRP A 72 -14.38 9.54 17.87
N SER A 73 -14.87 9.28 16.66
CA SER A 73 -15.93 10.07 16.00
C SER A 73 -17.25 9.30 15.85
N GLY A 74 -17.28 8.01 16.18
CA GLY A 74 -18.40 7.12 15.87
C GLY A 74 -18.43 6.59 14.44
N ALA A 75 -17.41 6.90 13.62
CA ALA A 75 -17.28 6.36 12.27
C ALA A 75 -17.21 4.82 12.30
N ARG A 76 -17.92 4.17 11.38
CA ARG A 76 -17.82 2.72 11.15
C ARG A 76 -16.48 2.41 10.54
N VAL A 77 -15.95 1.22 10.80
CA VAL A 77 -14.60 0.85 10.34
C VAL A 77 -14.59 -0.47 9.60
N ALA A 78 -13.70 -0.59 8.61
CA ALA A 78 -13.29 -1.85 8.01
C ALA A 78 -11.78 -1.92 7.90
N SER A 79 -11.26 -3.15 7.95
CA SER A 79 -9.85 -3.43 7.69
C SER A 79 -9.73 -4.33 6.47
N CYS A 80 -8.86 -3.93 5.54
CA CYS A 80 -8.70 -4.57 4.26
C CYS A 80 -7.30 -5.18 4.16
N TYR A 81 -7.25 -6.44 3.80
CA TYR A 81 -6.02 -7.18 3.58
C TYR A 81 -6.02 -7.75 2.17
N GLY A 82 -5.12 -7.29 1.35
CA GLY A 82 -4.99 -7.71 -0.05
C GLY A 82 -3.54 -7.66 -0.49
N ALA A 83 -2.60 -7.92 0.42
CA ALA A 83 -1.17 -7.75 0.18
C ALA A 83 -0.89 -6.37 -0.47
N CYS A 84 -0.20 -6.32 -1.59
CA CYS A 84 0.09 -5.07 -2.31
C CYS A 84 -1.15 -4.32 -2.80
N ALA A 85 -2.32 -4.98 -2.86
CA ALA A 85 -3.59 -4.39 -3.27
C ALA A 85 -4.48 -3.91 -2.09
N ALA A 86 -3.99 -3.97 -0.84
CA ALA A 86 -4.78 -3.62 0.34
C ALA A 86 -5.38 -2.21 0.27
N GLY A 87 -4.63 -1.22 -0.23
CA GLY A 87 -5.11 0.14 -0.42
C GLY A 87 -6.23 0.23 -1.46
N SER A 88 -6.06 -0.42 -2.62
CA SER A 88 -7.10 -0.47 -3.67
C SER A 88 -8.37 -1.17 -3.19
N GLN A 89 -8.20 -2.23 -2.38
CA GLN A 89 -9.33 -2.92 -1.77
C GLN A 89 -10.08 -2.03 -0.77
N ALA A 90 -9.35 -1.26 0.04
CA ALA A 90 -9.96 -0.30 0.95
C ALA A 90 -10.77 0.79 0.21
N VAL A 91 -10.27 1.28 -0.93
CA VAL A 91 -11.03 2.19 -1.81
C VAL A 91 -12.31 1.52 -2.32
N SER A 92 -12.23 0.26 -2.76
CA SER A 92 -13.39 -0.48 -3.26
C SER A 92 -14.45 -0.69 -2.18
N VAL A 93 -14.02 -1.00 -0.95
CA VAL A 93 -14.91 -1.16 0.21
C VAL A 93 -15.60 0.16 0.55
N ALA A 94 -14.85 1.26 0.66
CA ALA A 94 -15.42 2.59 0.93
C ALA A 94 -16.43 2.99 -0.15
N ARG A 95 -16.08 2.80 -1.42
CA ARG A 95 -16.99 3.06 -2.56
C ARG A 95 -18.28 2.25 -2.46
N ALA A 96 -18.20 0.97 -2.15
CA ALA A 96 -19.36 0.11 -2.01
C ALA A 96 -20.31 0.61 -0.89
N HIS A 97 -19.76 1.04 0.25
CA HIS A 97 -20.55 1.59 1.36
C HIS A 97 -21.28 2.90 1.00
N ILE A 98 -20.62 3.79 0.25
CA ILE A 98 -21.24 5.03 -0.24
C ILE A 98 -22.37 4.69 -1.22
N LEU A 99 -22.12 3.82 -2.19
CA LEU A 99 -23.15 3.42 -3.18
C LEU A 99 -24.35 2.72 -2.54
N ALA A 100 -24.12 1.93 -1.50
CA ALA A 100 -25.17 1.28 -0.73
C ALA A 100 -25.96 2.25 0.17
N GLY A 101 -25.56 3.53 0.28
CA GLY A 101 -26.19 4.52 1.13
C GLY A 101 -25.90 4.34 2.63
N ASN A 102 -24.85 3.59 2.97
CA ASN A 102 -24.45 3.38 4.37
C ASN A 102 -23.67 4.57 4.95
N CYS A 103 -23.09 5.41 4.10
CA CYS A 103 -22.40 6.65 4.45
C CYS A 103 -22.33 7.55 3.22
N ASP A 104 -22.12 8.85 3.44
CA ASP A 104 -21.89 9.85 2.40
C ASP A 104 -20.41 10.23 2.30
N VAL A 105 -19.69 10.21 3.43
CA VAL A 105 -18.28 10.56 3.53
C VAL A 105 -17.49 9.39 4.13
N ALA A 106 -16.51 8.91 3.37
CA ALA A 106 -15.60 7.85 3.80
C ALA A 106 -14.15 8.30 3.68
N LEU A 107 -13.33 7.91 4.66
CA LEU A 107 -11.88 8.07 4.64
C LEU A 107 -11.23 6.72 4.35
N VAL A 108 -10.30 6.71 3.41
CA VAL A 108 -9.46 5.53 3.13
C VAL A 108 -8.04 5.84 3.58
N VAL A 109 -7.47 4.98 4.40
CA VAL A 109 -6.10 5.12 4.91
C VAL A 109 -5.32 3.84 4.65
N GLY A 110 -4.21 3.96 3.93
CA GLY A 110 -3.25 2.87 3.76
C GLY A 110 -1.89 3.27 4.33
N ALA A 111 -1.33 2.47 5.20
CA ALA A 111 0.02 2.69 5.70
C ALA A 111 0.67 1.39 6.16
N ASP A 112 1.97 1.32 5.94
CA ASP A 112 2.80 0.19 6.35
C ASP A 112 4.20 0.64 6.76
N THR A 113 4.85 -0.16 7.58
CA THR A 113 6.30 -0.12 7.77
C THR A 113 6.87 -1.47 7.42
N THR A 114 7.84 -1.50 6.51
CA THR A 114 8.46 -2.73 6.02
C THR A 114 9.66 -3.09 6.87
N PRO A 115 9.61 -4.14 7.70
CA PRO A 115 10.76 -4.57 8.48
C PRO A 115 11.86 -5.16 7.58
N LYS A 116 13.07 -5.21 8.10
CA LYS A 116 14.18 -5.91 7.43
C LYS A 116 13.82 -7.40 7.27
N GLY A 117 14.04 -7.94 6.08
CA GLY A 117 13.69 -9.32 5.78
C GLY A 117 12.21 -9.56 5.43
N PHE A 118 11.46 -8.52 5.14
CA PHE A 118 10.03 -8.57 4.81
C PHE A 118 9.65 -9.61 3.75
N PHE A 119 10.51 -9.87 2.78
CA PHE A 119 10.27 -10.86 1.74
C PHE A 119 10.60 -12.30 2.15
N ALA A 120 11.11 -12.49 3.36
CA ALA A 120 11.33 -13.83 3.91
C ALA A 120 10.07 -14.30 4.67
N PRO A 121 9.82 -15.62 4.75
CA PRO A 121 8.72 -16.15 5.56
C PRO A 121 8.92 -15.79 7.02
N VAL A 122 7.85 -15.29 7.65
CA VAL A 122 7.84 -14.91 9.07
C VAL A 122 7.19 -16.01 9.88
N GLY A 123 7.82 -16.39 10.97
CA GLY A 123 7.32 -17.43 11.88
C GLY A 123 8.14 -18.71 11.85
N GLY A 124 7.80 -19.63 12.71
CA GLY A 124 8.45 -20.94 12.82
C GLY A 124 8.13 -21.88 11.65
N GLU A 125 8.73 -23.05 11.69
CA GLU A 125 8.54 -24.10 10.69
C GLU A 125 7.06 -24.49 10.57
N ARG A 126 6.53 -24.49 9.34
CA ARG A 126 5.14 -24.85 9.02
C ARG A 126 5.14 -25.87 7.88
N LYS A 127 5.54 -27.11 8.22
CA LYS A 127 5.77 -28.20 7.25
C LYS A 127 4.58 -28.49 6.32
N ASN A 128 3.36 -28.25 6.78
CA ASN A 128 2.13 -28.52 6.03
C ASN A 128 1.57 -27.26 5.34
N ASP A 129 2.28 -26.12 5.37
CA ASP A 129 1.90 -24.90 4.72
C ASP A 129 2.61 -24.82 3.34
N PRO A 130 1.86 -24.90 2.21
CA PRO A 130 2.47 -24.85 0.88
C PRO A 130 3.27 -23.57 0.61
N ASP A 131 2.85 -22.44 1.18
CA ASP A 131 3.56 -21.18 1.03
C ASP A 131 4.88 -21.17 1.79
N TRP A 132 4.87 -21.71 3.04
CA TRP A 132 6.09 -21.90 3.81
C TRP A 132 7.07 -22.83 3.09
N GLN A 133 6.58 -23.96 2.55
CA GLN A 133 7.40 -24.90 1.78
C GLN A 133 8.01 -24.24 0.55
N ARG A 134 7.24 -23.45 -0.21
CA ARG A 134 7.71 -22.73 -1.37
C ARG A 134 8.83 -21.75 -1.01
N PHE A 135 8.64 -20.95 0.02
CA PHE A 135 9.66 -20.01 0.47
C PHE A 135 10.90 -20.70 1.03
N HIS A 136 10.71 -21.74 1.80
CA HIS A 136 11.82 -22.41 2.50
C HIS A 136 12.64 -23.32 1.58
N LEU A 137 11.99 -24.11 0.74
CA LEU A 137 12.66 -25.09 -0.12
C LEU A 137 13.29 -24.47 -1.36
N ILE A 138 12.66 -23.51 -1.96
CA ILE A 138 13.09 -22.91 -3.23
C ILE A 138 13.45 -21.41 -3.12
N GLY A 139 13.39 -20.85 -1.93
CA GLY A 139 13.70 -19.43 -1.70
C GLY A 139 12.81 -18.47 -2.49
N ALA A 140 11.59 -18.88 -2.85
CA ALA A 140 10.70 -18.14 -3.73
C ALA A 140 10.09 -16.93 -3.02
N THR A 141 10.91 -15.93 -2.73
CA THR A 141 10.45 -14.62 -2.29
C THR A 141 9.74 -13.88 -3.44
N ASN A 142 9.04 -12.79 -3.14
CA ASN A 142 8.41 -11.97 -4.17
C ASN A 142 9.39 -11.53 -5.27
N THR A 143 10.61 -11.19 -4.91
CA THR A 143 11.65 -10.77 -5.86
C THR A 143 12.02 -11.91 -6.81
N VAL A 144 12.21 -13.13 -6.30
CA VAL A 144 12.48 -14.31 -7.11
C VAL A 144 11.31 -14.63 -8.03
N TYR A 145 10.07 -14.54 -7.51
CA TYR A 145 8.87 -14.77 -8.31
C TYR A 145 8.77 -13.81 -9.50
N PHE A 146 8.98 -12.52 -9.27
CA PHE A 146 8.98 -11.52 -10.35
C PHE A 146 10.17 -11.68 -11.31
N ALA A 147 11.33 -12.13 -10.83
CA ALA A 147 12.46 -12.47 -11.71
C ALA A 147 12.12 -13.63 -12.65
N LEU A 148 11.42 -14.66 -12.15
CA LEU A 148 10.93 -15.76 -12.99
C LEU A 148 9.91 -15.29 -14.03
N LEU A 149 9.00 -14.38 -13.67
CA LEU A 149 8.07 -13.76 -14.62
C LEU A 149 8.79 -12.94 -15.69
N ALA A 150 9.79 -12.16 -15.29
CA ALA A 150 10.63 -11.39 -16.21
C ALA A 150 11.35 -12.34 -17.20
N ARG A 151 11.98 -13.40 -16.67
CA ARG A 151 12.62 -14.41 -17.53
C ARG A 151 11.67 -15.05 -18.52
N ARG A 152 10.48 -15.45 -18.05
CA ARG A 152 9.44 -16.00 -18.93
C ARG A 152 9.03 -15.01 -20.03
N ARG A 153 8.94 -13.71 -19.71
CA ARG A 153 8.63 -12.69 -20.70
C ARG A 153 9.74 -12.56 -21.75
N MET A 154 11.01 -12.64 -21.32
CA MET A 154 12.15 -12.66 -22.25
C MET A 154 12.06 -13.87 -23.21
N ASP A 155 11.79 -15.05 -22.66
CA ASP A 155 11.73 -16.29 -23.45
C ASP A 155 10.54 -16.33 -24.42
N LEU A 156 9.37 -15.83 -24.03
CA LEU A 156 8.15 -15.91 -24.84
C LEU A 156 7.96 -14.74 -25.80
N TYR A 157 8.46 -13.55 -25.45
CA TYR A 157 8.15 -12.30 -26.16
C TYR A 157 9.41 -11.53 -26.59
N GLY A 158 10.58 -12.08 -26.34
CA GLY A 158 11.86 -11.47 -26.75
C GLY A 158 12.20 -10.17 -26.00
N ALA A 159 11.60 -9.92 -24.83
CA ALA A 159 11.96 -8.76 -24.02
C ALA A 159 13.43 -8.86 -23.58
N THR A 160 14.10 -7.72 -23.50
CA THR A 160 15.52 -7.62 -23.13
C THR A 160 15.72 -7.02 -21.73
N LEU A 161 16.93 -7.06 -21.20
CA LEU A 161 17.26 -6.38 -19.95
C LEU A 161 17.11 -4.87 -20.10
N GLU A 162 17.44 -4.33 -21.27
CA GLU A 162 17.29 -2.92 -21.61
C GLU A 162 15.84 -2.46 -21.53
N ASP A 163 14.87 -3.30 -21.96
CA ASP A 163 13.45 -2.99 -21.84
C ASP A 163 13.04 -2.80 -20.36
N PHE A 164 13.51 -3.68 -19.48
CA PHE A 164 13.26 -3.52 -18.04
C PHE A 164 13.99 -2.31 -17.46
N ALA A 165 15.23 -2.07 -17.89
CA ALA A 165 16.01 -0.90 -17.48
C ALA A 165 15.32 0.40 -17.91
N ALA A 166 14.77 0.45 -19.12
CA ALA A 166 14.05 1.62 -19.64
C ALA A 166 12.83 1.99 -18.77
N VAL A 167 12.11 0.99 -18.25
CA VAL A 167 11.00 1.23 -17.29
C VAL A 167 11.53 1.87 -16.00
N LYS A 168 12.64 1.37 -15.47
CA LYS A 168 13.28 1.95 -14.28
C LYS A 168 13.74 3.38 -14.51
N VAL A 169 14.38 3.66 -15.64
CA VAL A 169 14.85 5.00 -16.03
C VAL A 169 13.68 5.98 -16.14
N LYS A 170 12.61 5.58 -16.83
CA LYS A 170 11.37 6.37 -16.94
C LYS A 170 10.81 6.72 -15.55
N ASN A 171 10.68 5.74 -14.67
CA ASN A 171 10.15 5.95 -13.33
C ASN A 171 11.09 6.80 -12.45
N ALA A 172 12.40 6.67 -12.61
CA ALA A 172 13.38 7.51 -11.92
C ALA A 172 13.25 8.98 -12.35
N LYS A 173 13.05 9.24 -13.65
CA LYS A 173 12.79 10.58 -14.18
C LYS A 173 11.55 11.21 -13.55
N HIS A 174 10.43 10.49 -13.52
CA HIS A 174 9.19 10.99 -12.88
C HIS A 174 9.32 11.16 -11.37
N GLY A 175 10.19 10.36 -10.72
CA GLY A 175 10.46 10.50 -9.29
C GLY A 175 11.21 11.77 -8.91
N LEU A 176 11.93 12.42 -9.83
CA LEU A 176 12.67 13.65 -9.56
C LEU A 176 11.75 14.78 -9.09
N ASP A 177 10.62 14.93 -9.74
CA ASP A 177 9.67 16.01 -9.52
C ASP A 177 8.65 15.70 -8.42
N ASN A 178 8.63 14.45 -7.91
CA ASN A 178 7.72 14.04 -6.85
C ASN A 178 8.38 14.21 -5.47
N PRO A 179 7.94 15.19 -4.64
CA PRO A 179 8.51 15.43 -3.32
C PRO A 179 8.31 14.24 -2.35
N ASN A 180 7.32 13.39 -2.62
CA ASN A 180 7.01 12.23 -1.81
C ASN A 180 7.75 10.95 -2.23
N ALA A 181 8.48 10.98 -3.36
CA ALA A 181 9.24 9.82 -3.83
C ALA A 181 10.46 9.55 -2.94
N ARG A 182 10.68 8.28 -2.62
CA ARG A 182 11.86 7.85 -1.84
C ARG A 182 13.17 8.06 -2.60
N TYR A 183 13.17 7.78 -3.89
CA TYR A 183 14.34 7.90 -4.76
C TYR A 183 14.14 9.03 -5.75
N ARG A 184 14.91 10.09 -5.58
CA ARG A 184 14.87 11.29 -6.40
C ARG A 184 16.22 11.48 -7.10
N LYS A 185 16.68 10.42 -7.77
CA LYS A 185 17.93 10.39 -8.53
C LYS A 185 17.63 9.88 -9.93
N GLN A 186 18.09 10.60 -10.93
CA GLN A 186 18.04 10.13 -12.31
C GLN A 186 18.99 8.94 -12.47
N SER A 187 18.63 8.02 -13.34
CA SER A 187 19.45 6.88 -13.74
C SER A 187 19.46 6.78 -15.27
N THR A 188 20.52 6.27 -15.84
CA THR A 188 20.57 5.85 -17.24
C THR A 188 20.31 4.35 -17.36
N VAL A 189 20.19 3.84 -18.57
CA VAL A 189 20.07 2.39 -18.81
C VAL A 189 21.33 1.68 -18.31
N GLU A 190 22.50 2.25 -18.58
CA GLU A 190 23.80 1.72 -18.16
C GLU A 190 23.97 1.67 -16.63
N ASP A 191 23.39 2.65 -15.91
CA ASP A 191 23.38 2.65 -14.44
C ASP A 191 22.52 1.52 -13.85
N VAL A 192 21.59 0.98 -14.62
CA VAL A 192 20.63 -0.04 -14.18
C VAL A 192 21.11 -1.43 -14.51
N LEU A 193 21.82 -1.61 -15.61
CA LEU A 193 22.41 -2.88 -16.09
C LEU A 193 23.71 -3.20 -15.36
#